data_948b19b78566cf6294d54c1b7c358e01
#
_entry.id   948b19b78566cf6294d54c1b7c358e01
#
_cell.length_a   1.000
_cell.length_b   1.000
_cell.length_c   1.000
_cell.angle_alpha   90.00
_cell.angle_beta   90.00
_cell.angle_gamma   90.00
#
_symmetry.space_group_name_H-M   'P 1'
#
loop_
_entity.id
_entity.type
_entity.pdbx_description
1 polymer ?
#
loop_
_entity_poly.entity_id
_entity_poly.type
_entity_poly.pdbx_seq_one_letter_code
_entity_poly.pdbx_strand_id
1 'polypeptide(L)'
;MTQHIKINEPVIQRYRKVERVNHWVTAGCFVLLAISGLAFFYPAFFWLTGIFGTPQLARMLHPWIGVVMFISFMIMFFRYFSHNFLNKEDVKWLTSVGDVLRGRAVGDVGKYNAGQKAMFWLMSSCMLVLLITGLLAWHAYFGQVVPIPVK
;
A
#
# COMPACT_ATOMS: atom_id res chain seq x y z
N MET A 1 42.27 -24.88 17.82
CA MET A 1 42.19 -24.02 16.61
C MET A 1 40.92 -24.37 15.88
N THR A 2 39.83 -23.64 16.17
CA THR A 2 38.54 -23.82 15.50
C THR A 2 38.54 -22.93 14.26
N GLN A 3 38.65 -23.55 13.08
CA GLN A 3 38.50 -22.84 11.82
C GLN A 3 37.04 -22.42 11.68
N HIS A 4 36.76 -21.12 11.73
CA HIS A 4 35.52 -20.54 11.29
C HIS A 4 35.42 -20.70 9.78
N ILE A 5 34.69 -21.73 9.33
CA ILE A 5 34.27 -21.85 7.95
C ILE A 5 33.36 -20.67 7.63
N LYS A 6 33.85 -19.64 6.94
CA LYS A 6 33.02 -18.63 6.32
C LYS A 6 32.26 -19.30 5.20
N ILE A 7 31.02 -19.71 5.48
CA ILE A 7 30.09 -20.14 4.44
C ILE A 7 29.71 -18.85 3.68
N ASN A 8 30.34 -18.67 2.51
CA ASN A 8 29.92 -17.66 1.53
C ASN A 8 28.62 -18.15 0.88
N GLU A 9 27.53 -18.12 1.62
CA GLU A 9 26.22 -18.34 1.02
C GLU A 9 25.90 -17.17 0.07
N PRO A 10 25.50 -17.42 -1.18
CA PRO A 10 25.12 -16.36 -2.09
C PRO A 10 23.90 -15.65 -1.51
N VAL A 11 24.07 -14.35 -1.21
CA VAL A 11 22.96 -13.52 -0.73
C VAL A 11 21.92 -13.42 -1.84
N ILE A 12 20.81 -14.12 -1.68
CA ILE A 12 19.70 -14.09 -2.63
C ILE A 12 18.99 -12.74 -2.48
N GLN A 13 19.18 -11.86 -3.45
CA GLN A 13 18.51 -10.57 -3.49
C GLN A 13 17.03 -10.75 -3.87
N ARG A 14 16.13 -10.73 -2.88
CA ARG A 14 14.68 -10.98 -3.04
C ARG A 14 13.97 -9.87 -3.82
N TYR A 15 14.42 -8.61 -3.68
CA TYR A 15 13.83 -7.45 -4.32
C TYR A 15 14.89 -6.56 -4.96
N ARG A 16 14.60 -6.03 -6.15
CA ARG A 16 15.47 -5.08 -6.85
C ARG A 16 15.46 -3.72 -6.16
N LYS A 17 16.53 -2.92 -6.32
CA LYS A 17 16.62 -1.56 -5.78
C LYS A 17 15.43 -0.69 -6.20
N VAL A 18 15.04 -0.77 -7.48
CA VAL A 18 13.90 -0.01 -8.03
C VAL A 18 12.59 -0.35 -7.31
N GLU A 19 12.33 -1.62 -7.00
CA GLU A 19 11.12 -2.04 -6.27
C GLU A 19 11.08 -1.45 -4.85
N ARG A 20 12.23 -1.44 -4.19
CA ARG A 20 12.36 -0.84 -2.85
C ARG A 20 12.13 0.67 -2.88
N VAL A 21 12.72 1.38 -3.85
CA VAL A 21 12.53 2.83 -4.01
C VAL A 21 11.06 3.13 -4.28
N ASN A 22 10.43 2.42 -5.23
CA ASN A 22 9.01 2.62 -5.54
C ASN A 22 8.10 2.35 -4.33
N HIS A 23 8.38 1.31 -3.55
CA HIS A 23 7.67 1.05 -2.30
C HIS A 23 7.80 2.22 -1.31
N TRP A 24 8.99 2.78 -1.12
CA TRP A 24 9.20 3.91 -0.22
C TRP A 24 8.54 5.20 -0.71
N VAL A 25 8.47 5.42 -2.03
CA VAL A 25 7.69 6.53 -2.62
C VAL A 25 6.21 6.36 -2.28
N THR A 26 5.64 5.17 -2.54
CA THR A 26 4.24 4.87 -2.19
C THR A 26 3.97 5.06 -0.69
N ALA A 27 4.83 4.51 0.17
CA ALA A 27 4.69 4.61 1.62
C ALA A 27 4.81 6.07 2.11
N GLY A 28 5.77 6.84 1.60
CA GLY A 28 5.93 8.25 1.94
C GLY A 28 4.71 9.09 1.54
N CYS A 29 4.20 8.90 0.32
CA CYS A 29 2.97 9.55 -0.14
C CYS A 29 1.78 9.15 0.73
N PHE A 30 1.64 7.87 1.09
CA PHE A 30 0.57 7.40 1.97
C PHE A 30 0.59 8.09 3.33
N VAL A 31 1.76 8.21 3.96
CA VAL A 31 1.91 8.90 5.25
C VAL A 31 1.51 10.37 5.14
N LEU A 32 1.96 11.07 4.09
CA LEU A 32 1.59 12.48 3.85
C LEU A 32 0.08 12.64 3.64
N LEU A 33 -0.55 11.73 2.90
CA LEU A 33 -2.01 11.73 2.69
C LEU A 33 -2.76 11.43 3.98
N ALA A 34 -2.28 10.50 4.80
CA ALA A 34 -2.89 10.19 6.09
C ALA A 34 -2.83 11.40 7.02
N ILE A 35 -1.67 12.08 7.11
CA ILE A 35 -1.50 13.28 7.94
C ILE A 35 -2.44 14.39 7.48
N SER A 36 -2.46 14.71 6.19
CA SER A 36 -3.31 15.77 5.66
C SER A 36 -4.80 15.42 5.72
N GLY A 37 -5.16 14.16 5.47
CA GLY A 37 -6.53 13.67 5.59
C GLY A 37 -7.06 13.76 7.02
N LEU A 38 -6.28 13.33 8.02
CA LEU A 38 -6.63 13.47 9.44
C LEU A 38 -6.78 14.94 9.84
N ALA A 39 -5.89 15.80 9.35
CA ALA A 39 -5.95 17.25 9.61
C ALA A 39 -7.23 17.89 9.07
N PHE A 40 -7.75 17.42 7.93
CA PHE A 40 -8.99 17.94 7.35
C PHE A 40 -10.26 17.34 8.00
N PHE A 41 -10.17 16.10 8.45
CA PHE A 41 -11.32 15.38 8.99
C PHE A 41 -11.57 15.72 10.47
N TYR A 42 -10.51 15.83 11.29
CA TYR A 42 -10.63 16.09 12.73
C TYR A 42 -10.12 17.48 13.10
N PRO A 43 -10.94 18.37 13.66
CA PRO A 43 -10.52 19.70 14.08
C PRO A 43 -9.33 19.70 15.06
N ALA A 44 -9.26 18.69 15.95
CA ALA A 44 -8.18 18.55 16.91
C ALA A 44 -6.79 18.32 16.23
N PHE A 45 -6.78 17.83 15.00
CA PHE A 45 -5.55 17.57 14.23
C PHE A 45 -5.28 18.66 13.17
N PHE A 46 -6.07 19.73 13.14
CA PHE A 46 -5.91 20.79 12.14
C PHE A 46 -4.51 21.42 12.13
N TRP A 47 -3.83 21.43 13.27
CA TRP A 47 -2.44 21.90 13.39
C TRP A 47 -1.45 21.13 12.53
N LEU A 48 -1.72 19.87 12.16
CA LEU A 48 -0.89 19.06 11.25
C LEU A 48 -0.79 19.68 9.85
N THR A 49 -1.71 20.56 9.46
CA THR A 49 -1.59 21.31 8.20
C THR A 49 -0.32 22.14 8.14
N GLY A 50 0.22 22.54 9.30
CA GLY A 50 1.49 23.27 9.41
C GLY A 50 2.70 22.50 8.87
N ILE A 51 2.64 21.15 8.79
CA ILE A 51 3.69 20.32 8.16
C ILE A 51 3.83 20.66 6.66
N PHE A 52 2.74 21.09 6.04
CA PHE A 52 2.70 21.51 4.63
C PHE A 52 2.92 23.02 4.45
N GLY A 53 3.16 23.76 5.53
CA GLY A 53 3.33 25.19 5.58
C GLY A 53 2.03 25.95 5.84
N THR A 54 1.00 25.76 5.03
CA THR A 54 -0.31 26.41 5.20
C THR A 54 -1.45 25.43 4.95
N PRO A 55 -2.64 25.64 5.56
CA PRO A 55 -3.82 24.81 5.28
C PRO A 55 -4.23 24.82 3.81
N GLN A 56 -4.06 25.94 3.11
CA GLN A 56 -4.35 26.07 1.69
C GLN A 56 -3.42 25.22 0.85
N LEU A 57 -2.12 25.24 1.17
CA LEU A 57 -1.11 24.43 0.49
C LEU A 57 -1.33 22.94 0.75
N ALA A 58 -1.70 22.55 1.98
CA ALA A 58 -2.06 21.18 2.31
C ALA A 58 -3.24 20.67 1.45
N ARG A 59 -4.29 21.49 1.27
CA ARG A 59 -5.45 21.14 0.42
C ARG A 59 -5.07 21.01 -1.05
N MET A 60 -4.18 21.86 -1.54
CA MET A 60 -3.70 21.81 -2.92
C MET A 60 -2.82 20.57 -3.16
N LEU A 61 -1.90 20.28 -2.24
CA LEU A 61 -0.94 19.17 -2.39
C LEU A 61 -1.59 17.78 -2.20
N HIS A 62 -2.60 17.66 -1.33
CA HIS A 62 -3.24 16.39 -1.01
C HIS A 62 -3.64 15.58 -2.25
N PRO A 63 -4.45 16.10 -3.19
CA PRO A 63 -4.85 15.36 -4.37
C PRO A 63 -3.66 15.03 -5.30
N TRP A 64 -2.68 15.91 -5.44
CA TRP A 64 -1.51 15.66 -6.27
C TRP A 64 -0.61 14.56 -5.69
N ILE A 65 -0.41 14.55 -4.38
CA ILE A 65 0.28 13.47 -3.68
C ILE A 65 -0.49 12.15 -3.88
N GLY A 66 -1.84 12.20 -3.87
CA GLY A 66 -2.71 11.06 -4.15
C GLY A 66 -2.50 10.49 -5.54
N VAL A 67 -2.38 11.34 -6.56
CA VAL A 67 -2.09 10.92 -7.94
C VAL A 67 -0.73 10.25 -8.03
N VAL A 68 0.31 10.85 -7.44
CA VAL A 68 1.67 10.28 -7.42
C VAL A 68 1.66 8.91 -6.72
N MET A 69 1.01 8.81 -5.56
CA MET A 69 0.88 7.55 -4.82
C MET A 69 0.19 6.48 -5.67
N PHE A 70 -0.91 6.83 -6.33
CA PHE A 70 -1.66 5.89 -7.15
C PHE A 70 -0.84 5.36 -8.33
N ILE A 71 -0.13 6.25 -9.05
CA ILE A 71 0.75 5.83 -10.17
C ILE A 71 1.85 4.90 -9.66
N SER A 72 2.52 5.27 -8.55
CA SER A 72 3.57 4.46 -7.93
C SER A 72 3.03 3.09 -7.50
N PHE A 73 1.81 3.05 -6.91
CA PHE A 73 1.13 1.81 -6.54
C PHE A 73 0.80 0.95 -7.77
N MET A 74 0.30 1.54 -8.86
CA MET A 74 -0.03 0.81 -10.10
C MET A 74 1.19 0.13 -10.71
N ILE A 75 2.36 0.75 -10.65
CA ILE A 75 3.62 0.13 -11.11
C ILE A 75 3.89 -1.17 -10.33
N MET A 76 3.72 -1.14 -9.00
CA MET A 76 3.88 -2.34 -8.17
C MET A 76 2.75 -3.35 -8.40
N PHE A 77 1.52 -2.89 -8.53
CA PHE A 77 0.35 -3.74 -8.76
C PHE A 77 0.55 -4.60 -10.02
N PHE A 78 0.82 -3.99 -11.17
CA PHE A 78 1.00 -4.73 -12.43
C PHE A 78 2.21 -5.66 -12.39
N ARG A 79 3.27 -5.29 -11.67
CA ARG A 79 4.45 -6.13 -11.52
C ARG A 79 4.18 -7.41 -10.73
N TYR A 80 3.32 -7.35 -9.71
CA TYR A 80 3.05 -8.48 -8.83
C TYR A 80 1.71 -9.17 -9.12
N PHE A 81 0.89 -8.59 -9.97
CA PHE A 81 -0.46 -9.07 -10.27
C PHE A 81 -0.50 -10.56 -10.63
N SER A 82 0.35 -11.00 -11.57
CA SER A 82 0.38 -12.39 -12.04
C SER A 82 0.77 -13.42 -10.95
N HIS A 83 1.47 -12.98 -9.90
CA HIS A 83 1.92 -13.86 -8.83
C HIS A 83 0.91 -13.97 -7.66
N ASN A 84 -0.16 -13.19 -7.69
CA ASN A 84 -1.12 -13.08 -6.59
C ASN A 84 -2.48 -13.72 -6.89
N PHE A 85 -2.59 -14.55 -7.95
CA PHE A 85 -3.77 -15.37 -8.17
C PHE A 85 -3.82 -16.53 -7.17
N LEU A 86 -5.04 -16.83 -6.69
CA LEU A 86 -5.28 -17.92 -5.75
C LEU A 86 -5.09 -19.28 -6.45
N ASN A 87 -4.40 -20.19 -5.79
CA ASN A 87 -4.11 -21.55 -6.25
C ASN A 87 -4.73 -22.57 -5.28
N LYS A 88 -4.73 -23.85 -5.67
CA LYS A 88 -5.19 -24.95 -4.80
C LYS A 88 -4.39 -25.07 -3.49
N GLU A 89 -3.12 -24.68 -3.52
CA GLU A 89 -2.22 -24.65 -2.35
C GLU A 89 -2.62 -23.58 -1.33
N ASP A 90 -3.20 -22.47 -1.80
CA ASP A 90 -3.69 -21.40 -0.92
C ASP A 90 -4.88 -21.87 -0.09
N VAL A 91 -5.74 -22.73 -0.65
CA VAL A 91 -6.87 -23.33 0.08
C VAL A 91 -6.34 -24.23 1.21
N LYS A 92 -5.31 -25.06 0.94
CA LYS A 92 -4.66 -25.89 1.97
C LYS A 92 -4.04 -25.02 3.06
N TRP A 93 -3.41 -23.92 2.69
CA TRP A 93 -2.82 -22.97 3.64
C TRP A 93 -3.91 -22.34 4.53
N LEU A 94 -5.04 -21.92 3.94
CA LEU A 94 -6.16 -21.34 4.68
C LEU A 94 -6.76 -22.31 5.71
N THR A 95 -6.87 -23.61 5.37
CA THR A 95 -7.33 -24.63 6.31
C THR A 95 -6.32 -24.91 7.43
N SER A 96 -5.05 -24.59 7.21
CA SER A 96 -3.94 -24.80 8.15
C SER A 96 -3.53 -23.54 8.91
N VAL A 97 -4.29 -22.44 8.82
CA VAL A 97 -3.96 -21.16 9.49
C VAL A 97 -3.74 -21.33 10.99
N GLY A 98 -4.50 -22.20 11.65
CA GLY A 98 -4.33 -22.49 13.08
C GLY A 98 -2.95 -23.09 13.41
N ASP A 99 -2.38 -23.89 12.52
CA ASP A 99 -1.04 -24.48 12.69
C ASP A 99 0.05 -23.44 12.36
N VAL A 100 -0.18 -22.58 11.36
CA VAL A 100 0.71 -21.44 11.04
C VAL A 100 0.86 -20.51 12.24
N LEU A 101 -0.25 -20.15 12.89
CA LEU A 101 -0.25 -19.30 14.08
C LEU A 101 0.45 -19.94 15.28
N ARG A 102 0.49 -21.27 15.33
CA ARG A 102 1.24 -22.04 16.34
C ARG A 102 2.70 -22.29 15.96
N GLY A 103 3.18 -21.70 14.87
CA GLY A 103 4.57 -21.85 14.39
C GLY A 103 4.89 -23.20 13.79
N ARG A 104 3.88 -24.03 13.44
CA ARG A 104 4.09 -25.30 12.77
C ARG A 104 4.34 -25.08 11.28
N ALA A 105 5.30 -25.84 10.72
CA ALA A 105 5.59 -25.77 9.29
C ALA A 105 4.39 -26.26 8.48
N VAL A 106 3.82 -25.40 7.66
CA VAL A 106 2.85 -25.75 6.62
C VAL A 106 3.65 -25.90 5.32
N GLY A 107 3.36 -26.97 4.56
CA GLY A 107 4.12 -27.37 3.39
C GLY A 107 4.40 -26.26 2.35
N ASP A 108 5.04 -26.58 1.25
CA ASP A 108 5.47 -25.60 0.24
C ASP A 108 4.31 -24.70 -0.22
N VAL A 109 4.43 -23.40 0.06
CA VAL A 109 3.39 -22.39 -0.21
C VAL A 109 3.71 -21.54 -1.44
N GLY A 110 4.73 -21.91 -2.20
CA GLY A 110 5.20 -21.16 -3.37
C GLY A 110 5.82 -19.81 -3.00
N LYS A 111 5.85 -18.87 -3.96
CA LYS A 111 6.49 -17.55 -3.77
C LYS A 111 5.79 -16.67 -2.72
N TYR A 112 4.47 -16.72 -2.68
CA TYR A 112 3.61 -16.00 -1.73
C TYR A 112 2.56 -16.93 -1.14
N ASN A 113 2.33 -16.81 0.17
CA ASN A 113 1.28 -17.55 0.86
C ASN A 113 -0.08 -16.89 0.68
N ALA A 114 -1.17 -17.61 0.99
CA ALA A 114 -2.54 -17.12 0.81
C ALA A 114 -2.82 -15.81 1.57
N GLY A 115 -2.23 -15.62 2.76
CA GLY A 115 -2.36 -14.38 3.53
C GLY A 115 -1.73 -13.18 2.81
N GLN A 116 -0.57 -13.36 2.19
CA GLN A 116 0.10 -12.30 1.42
C GLN A 116 -0.71 -11.96 0.16
N LYS A 117 -1.29 -12.95 -0.52
CA LYS A 117 -2.19 -12.75 -1.66
C LYS A 117 -3.47 -12.02 -1.26
N ALA A 118 -4.09 -12.41 -0.15
CA ALA A 118 -5.26 -11.73 0.39
C ALA A 118 -4.95 -10.27 0.74
N MET A 119 -3.81 -9.99 1.36
CA MET A 119 -3.35 -8.64 1.66
C MET A 119 -3.14 -7.81 0.38
N PHE A 120 -2.54 -8.40 -0.66
CA PHE A 120 -2.36 -7.73 -1.96
C PHE A 120 -3.71 -7.28 -2.54
N TRP A 121 -4.71 -8.16 -2.57
CA TRP A 121 -6.04 -7.84 -3.10
C TRP A 121 -6.80 -6.84 -2.23
N LEU A 122 -6.71 -6.99 -0.90
CA LEU A 122 -7.33 -6.05 0.04
C LEU A 122 -6.76 -4.64 -0.13
N MET A 123 -5.42 -4.49 -0.15
CA MET A 123 -4.77 -3.20 -0.34
C MET A 123 -5.11 -2.59 -1.71
N SER A 124 -5.17 -3.42 -2.76
CA SER A 124 -5.55 -2.95 -4.10
C SER A 124 -6.98 -2.44 -4.15
N SER A 125 -7.92 -3.14 -3.50
CA SER A 125 -9.31 -2.71 -3.39
C SER A 125 -9.45 -1.40 -2.59
N CYS A 126 -8.75 -1.29 -1.45
CA CYS A 126 -8.73 -0.06 -0.66
C CYS A 126 -8.17 1.13 -1.47
N MET A 127 -7.09 0.91 -2.23
CA MET A 127 -6.50 1.96 -3.08
C MET A 127 -7.47 2.43 -4.16
N LEU A 128 -8.21 1.50 -4.78
CA LEU A 128 -9.23 1.84 -5.78
C LEU A 128 -10.37 2.66 -5.16
N VAL A 129 -10.88 2.25 -4.00
CA VAL A 129 -11.93 2.98 -3.27
C VAL A 129 -11.45 4.39 -2.91
N LEU A 130 -10.23 4.51 -2.36
CA LEU A 130 -9.64 5.81 -2.02
C LEU A 130 -9.46 6.71 -3.24
N LEU A 131 -9.06 6.15 -4.38
CA LEU A 131 -8.96 6.91 -5.63
C LEU A 131 -10.33 7.43 -6.06
N ILE A 132 -11.34 6.55 -6.13
CA ILE A 132 -12.69 6.92 -6.57
C ILE A 132 -13.27 7.99 -5.64
N THR A 133 -13.21 7.78 -4.33
CA THR A 133 -13.73 8.75 -3.34
C THR A 133 -12.96 10.06 -3.36
N GLY A 134 -11.63 9.99 -3.53
CA GLY A 134 -10.78 11.18 -3.67
C GLY A 134 -11.09 12.00 -4.92
N LEU A 135 -11.31 11.35 -6.07
CA LEU A 135 -11.70 12.02 -7.31
C LEU A 135 -13.09 12.66 -7.18
N LEU A 136 -14.05 11.96 -6.57
CA LEU A 136 -15.39 12.52 -6.33
C LEU A 136 -15.35 13.74 -5.38
N ALA A 137 -14.47 13.69 -4.37
CA ALA A 137 -14.29 14.80 -3.44
C ALA A 137 -13.48 15.97 -4.04
N TRP A 138 -12.78 15.76 -5.16
CA TRP A 138 -11.98 16.81 -5.81
C TRP A 138 -12.87 17.73 -6.67
N HIS A 139 -13.75 18.41 -5.98
CA HIS A 139 -14.82 19.23 -6.56
C HIS A 139 -14.31 20.36 -7.49
N ALA A 140 -13.12 20.90 -7.24
CA ALA A 140 -12.53 21.95 -8.06
C ALA A 140 -12.35 21.57 -9.53
N TYR A 141 -12.15 20.27 -9.82
CA TYR A 141 -11.91 19.75 -11.17
C TYR A 141 -13.07 18.91 -11.70
N PHE A 142 -13.80 18.21 -10.83
CA PHE A 142 -14.83 17.25 -11.22
C PHE A 142 -16.24 17.60 -10.78
N GLY A 143 -16.44 18.72 -10.08
CA GLY A 143 -17.75 19.14 -9.57
C GLY A 143 -18.82 19.41 -10.63
N GLN A 144 -18.41 19.62 -11.89
CA GLN A 144 -19.34 19.76 -13.02
C GLN A 144 -19.82 18.40 -13.55
N VAL A 145 -19.07 17.32 -13.29
CA VAL A 145 -19.37 15.96 -13.79
C VAL A 145 -20.27 15.21 -12.83
N VAL A 146 -20.12 15.47 -11.52
CA VAL A 146 -20.93 14.86 -10.47
C VAL A 146 -21.46 15.99 -9.58
N PRO A 147 -22.69 16.47 -9.76
CA PRO A 147 -23.29 17.46 -8.91
C PRO A 147 -23.55 16.86 -7.53
N ILE A 148 -22.59 16.98 -6.63
CA ILE A 148 -22.78 16.65 -5.21
C ILE A 148 -23.42 17.89 -4.56
N PRO A 149 -24.63 17.80 -4.01
CA PRO A 149 -25.24 18.93 -3.34
C PRO A 149 -24.39 19.32 -2.10
N VAL A 150 -23.72 20.44 -2.19
CA VAL A 150 -23.01 21.04 -1.04
C VAL A 150 -24.09 21.62 -0.13
N LYS A 151 -24.34 20.98 1.02
CA LYS A 151 -25.15 21.54 2.10
C LYS A 151 -24.31 22.43 2.99
#